data_31a7f7c0b1f3b63c2604b462c53d8bd9
#
_entry.id   31a7f7c0b1f3b63c2604b462c53d8bd9
#
_cell.length_a   1.000
_cell.length_b   1.000
_cell.length_c   1.000
_cell.angle_alpha   90.00
_cell.angle_beta   90.00
_cell.angle_gamma   90.00
#
_symmetry.space_group_name_H-M   'P 1'
#
loop_
_entity.id
_entity.type
_entity.pdbx_description
1 polymer ?
#
loop_
_entity_poly.entity_id
_entity_poly.type
_entity_poly.pdbx_seq_one_letter_code
_entity_poly.pdbx_strand_id
1 'polypeptide(L)'
;MNIMLRTGWVALSRSIFIPAMTLALALLANACAPVISPQLMEQVDRSLTYGSLASRPDESIGKIVLLGGTIVQTLPKPKETEIEVVQKQVSSSGEPYLTDKSEGRYLVIVDRFLDPAIYRSGRDITVAGEVQGSVLRRLGEIDYRYPAIAALEIYLWKEPFPPQAYPYPYPFGYPYRRGWLYPGYSY
;
A
#
# COMPACT_ATOMS: atom_id res chain seq x y z
N MET A 1 -22.92 63.42 29.43
CA MET A 1 -22.91 63.49 27.94
C MET A 1 -21.62 62.80 27.49
N ASN A 2 -21.68 61.70 26.77
CA ASN A 2 -20.62 60.82 26.20
C ASN A 2 -20.50 59.45 26.86
N ILE A 3 -21.49 58.60 26.59
CA ILE A 3 -21.32 57.14 26.61
C ILE A 3 -21.98 56.60 25.36
N MET A 4 -21.28 56.55 24.26
CA MET A 4 -21.65 55.78 23.08
C MET A 4 -20.47 55.75 22.12
N LEU A 5 -19.61 54.75 22.20
CA LEU A 5 -18.69 54.37 21.12
C LEU A 5 -17.73 53.24 21.63
N ARG A 6 -18.26 52.07 22.01
CA ARG A 6 -17.38 50.92 22.32
C ARG A 6 -17.92 49.57 21.90
N THR A 7 -19.01 49.48 21.16
CA THR A 7 -19.64 48.17 20.82
C THR A 7 -19.41 47.71 19.37
N GLY A 8 -18.73 48.49 18.51
CA GLY A 8 -18.59 48.18 17.08
C GLY A 8 -17.43 47.22 16.70
N TRP A 9 -16.40 47.11 17.54
CA TRP A 9 -15.15 46.40 17.13
C TRP A 9 -15.13 44.92 17.42
N VAL A 10 -15.95 44.41 18.31
CA VAL A 10 -15.98 43.00 18.68
C VAL A 10 -16.83 42.14 17.72
N ALA A 11 -17.78 42.77 17.05
CA ALA A 11 -18.66 42.06 16.09
C ALA A 11 -18.01 41.76 14.73
N LEU A 12 -17.07 42.63 14.28
CA LEU A 12 -16.40 42.44 12.97
C LEU A 12 -15.38 41.31 12.99
N SER A 13 -14.73 41.03 14.12
CA SER A 13 -13.70 40.00 14.23
C SER A 13 -14.32 38.57 14.18
N ARG A 14 -15.52 38.39 14.73
CA ARG A 14 -16.21 37.09 14.76
C ARG A 14 -16.69 36.65 13.36
N SER A 15 -17.09 37.56 12.50
CA SER A 15 -17.61 37.28 11.15
C SER A 15 -16.55 36.80 10.17
N ILE A 16 -15.27 37.10 10.42
CA ILE A 16 -14.15 36.72 9.54
C ILE A 16 -13.51 35.40 10.00
N PHE A 17 -13.51 35.07 11.30
CA PHE A 17 -12.92 33.85 11.83
C PHE A 17 -13.69 32.58 11.44
N ILE A 18 -15.02 32.63 11.34
CA ILE A 18 -15.84 31.46 11.00
C ILE A 18 -15.59 31.03 9.55
N PRO A 19 -15.62 31.88 8.51
CA PRO A 19 -15.37 31.45 7.14
C PRO A 19 -13.88 31.04 6.91
N ALA A 20 -12.94 31.65 7.62
CA ALA A 20 -11.53 31.25 7.56
C ALA A 20 -11.30 29.86 8.17
N MET A 21 -11.96 29.53 9.26
CA MET A 21 -11.85 28.21 9.91
C MET A 21 -12.54 27.12 9.09
N THR A 22 -13.68 27.40 8.44
CA THR A 22 -14.32 26.43 7.54
C THR A 22 -13.52 26.19 6.27
N LEU A 23 -12.88 27.21 5.72
CA LEU A 23 -11.97 27.07 4.58
C LEU A 23 -10.71 26.27 4.94
N ALA A 24 -10.12 26.49 6.11
CA ALA A 24 -8.98 25.72 6.58
C ALA A 24 -9.34 24.23 6.82
N LEU A 25 -10.52 23.96 7.35
CA LEU A 25 -11.00 22.60 7.58
C LEU A 25 -11.30 21.85 6.26
N ALA A 26 -11.79 22.57 5.24
CA ALA A 26 -12.03 22.01 3.90
C ALA A 26 -10.73 21.65 3.16
N LEU A 27 -9.64 22.39 3.41
CA LEU A 27 -8.31 22.11 2.84
C LEU A 27 -7.65 20.88 3.45
N LEU A 28 -8.00 20.49 4.67
CA LEU A 28 -7.45 19.30 5.35
C LEU A 28 -8.14 17.99 4.90
N ALA A 29 -9.26 18.05 4.21
CA ALA A 29 -10.02 16.87 3.78
C ALA A 29 -9.42 16.14 2.58
N ASN A 30 -8.38 16.66 1.93
CA ASN A 30 -7.80 16.09 0.69
C ASN A 30 -6.60 15.16 0.91
N ALA A 31 -6.36 14.67 2.15
CA ALA A 31 -5.10 14.00 2.50
C ALA A 31 -5.00 12.50 2.14
N CYS A 32 -6.07 11.85 1.63
CA CYS A 32 -6.06 10.42 1.28
C CYS A 32 -6.47 10.22 -0.18
N ALA A 33 -5.58 10.59 -1.11
CA ALA A 33 -5.79 10.20 -2.51
C ALA A 33 -5.46 8.71 -2.68
N PRO A 34 -6.38 7.90 -3.24
CA PRO A 34 -6.09 6.51 -3.58
C PRO A 34 -4.99 6.46 -4.64
N VAL A 35 -4.18 5.40 -4.62
CA VAL A 35 -3.06 5.21 -5.56
C VAL A 35 -3.50 4.82 -6.97
N ILE A 36 -4.76 4.42 -7.12
CA ILE A 36 -5.44 4.13 -8.39
C ILE A 36 -6.38 5.29 -8.69
N SER A 37 -6.52 5.66 -9.95
CA SER A 37 -7.37 6.80 -10.36
C SER A 37 -8.81 6.64 -9.87
N PRO A 38 -9.48 7.73 -9.43
CA PRO A 38 -10.86 7.67 -8.94
C PRO A 38 -11.81 7.10 -9.99
N GLN A 39 -11.61 7.41 -11.27
CA GLN A 39 -12.42 6.95 -12.39
C GLN A 39 -12.37 5.41 -12.53
N LEU A 40 -11.23 4.81 -12.32
CA LEU A 40 -11.08 3.36 -12.36
C LEU A 40 -11.61 2.72 -11.07
N MET A 41 -11.42 3.37 -9.92
CA MET A 41 -11.95 2.89 -8.63
C MET A 41 -13.49 2.83 -8.59
N GLU A 42 -14.20 3.66 -9.36
CA GLU A 42 -15.66 3.60 -9.52
C GLU A 42 -16.12 2.35 -10.29
N GLN A 43 -15.26 1.80 -11.17
CA GLN A 43 -15.55 0.62 -11.98
C GLN A 43 -15.16 -0.70 -11.28
N VAL A 44 -14.42 -0.62 -10.18
CA VAL A 44 -14.01 -1.81 -9.42
C VAL A 44 -15.20 -2.50 -8.79
N ASP A 45 -15.40 -3.77 -9.11
CA ASP A 45 -16.39 -4.63 -8.43
C ASP A 45 -15.87 -5.04 -7.04
N ARG A 46 -16.28 -4.28 -6.03
CA ARG A 46 -15.86 -4.50 -4.63
C ARG A 46 -16.41 -5.77 -4.00
N SER A 47 -17.35 -6.45 -4.66
CA SER A 47 -17.88 -7.74 -4.20
C SER A 47 -16.94 -8.91 -4.52
N LEU A 48 -16.03 -8.71 -5.48
CA LEU A 48 -15.06 -9.71 -5.88
C LEU A 48 -13.89 -9.73 -4.90
N THR A 49 -13.73 -10.86 -4.23
CA THR A 49 -12.57 -11.17 -3.40
C THR A 49 -11.60 -12.06 -4.16
N TYR A 50 -10.34 -12.13 -3.72
CA TYR A 50 -9.38 -13.06 -4.32
C TYR A 50 -9.88 -14.51 -4.23
N GLY A 51 -10.48 -14.91 -3.09
CA GLY A 51 -11.03 -16.27 -2.92
C GLY A 51 -12.12 -16.60 -3.95
N SER A 52 -12.98 -15.65 -4.34
CA SER A 52 -13.97 -15.85 -5.41
C SER A 52 -13.32 -15.98 -6.78
N LEU A 53 -12.28 -15.18 -7.07
CA LEU A 53 -11.51 -15.26 -8.31
C LEU A 53 -10.75 -16.58 -8.45
N ALA A 54 -10.16 -17.07 -7.36
CA ALA A 54 -9.42 -18.33 -7.37
C ALA A 54 -10.33 -19.56 -7.53
N SER A 55 -11.53 -19.52 -6.94
CA SER A 55 -12.49 -20.62 -7.00
C SER A 55 -13.29 -20.66 -8.31
N ARG A 56 -13.68 -19.51 -8.86
CA ARG A 56 -14.54 -19.39 -10.05
C ARG A 56 -14.08 -18.24 -10.96
N PRO A 57 -12.87 -18.34 -11.54
CA PRO A 57 -12.30 -17.25 -12.32
C PRO A 57 -13.15 -16.89 -13.55
N ASP A 58 -13.76 -17.89 -14.18
CA ASP A 58 -14.49 -17.70 -15.44
C ASP A 58 -15.82 -16.90 -15.25
N GLU A 59 -16.43 -16.96 -14.04
CA GLU A 59 -17.64 -16.16 -13.71
C GLU A 59 -17.33 -14.67 -13.53
N SER A 60 -16.06 -14.33 -13.44
CA SER A 60 -15.59 -12.96 -13.20
C SER A 60 -14.93 -12.31 -14.43
N ILE A 61 -14.88 -13.00 -15.56
CA ILE A 61 -14.27 -12.46 -16.79
C ILE A 61 -14.95 -11.14 -17.18
N GLY A 62 -14.13 -10.15 -17.54
CA GLY A 62 -14.56 -8.81 -17.93
C GLY A 62 -14.86 -7.87 -16.75
N LYS A 63 -14.87 -8.36 -15.50
CA LYS A 63 -15.03 -7.50 -14.33
C LYS A 63 -13.71 -6.85 -13.92
N ILE A 64 -13.79 -5.65 -13.39
CA ILE A 64 -12.61 -4.92 -12.91
C ILE A 64 -12.44 -5.19 -11.42
N VAL A 65 -11.22 -5.56 -11.03
CA VAL A 65 -10.87 -5.87 -9.64
C VAL A 65 -9.69 -5.02 -9.18
N LEU A 66 -9.62 -4.81 -7.86
CA LEU A 66 -8.46 -4.23 -7.18
C LEU A 66 -7.78 -5.32 -6.37
N LEU A 67 -6.53 -5.64 -6.71
CA LEU A 67 -5.71 -6.62 -6.02
C LEU A 67 -4.38 -6.02 -5.62
N GLY A 68 -3.85 -6.47 -4.49
CA GLY A 68 -2.50 -6.14 -4.06
C GLY A 68 -1.67 -7.37 -3.75
N GLY A 69 -0.38 -7.18 -3.64
CA GLY A 69 0.51 -8.26 -3.24
C GLY A 69 1.97 -7.99 -3.52
N THR A 70 2.78 -9.01 -3.27
CA THR A 70 4.23 -8.97 -3.46
C THR A 70 4.63 -9.66 -4.75
N ILE A 71 5.46 -9.03 -5.55
CA ILE A 71 6.01 -9.57 -6.79
C ILE A 71 6.88 -10.78 -6.47
N VAL A 72 6.62 -11.89 -7.14
CA VAL A 72 7.48 -13.08 -7.15
C VAL A 72 8.45 -13.02 -8.30
N GLN A 73 7.92 -12.74 -9.50
CA GLN A 73 8.71 -12.70 -10.73
C GLN A 73 8.08 -11.73 -11.73
N THR A 74 8.92 -11.06 -12.52
CA THR A 74 8.53 -10.21 -13.64
C THR A 74 9.19 -10.74 -14.91
N LEU A 75 8.38 -11.07 -15.92
CA LEU A 75 8.79 -11.65 -17.18
C LEU A 75 8.39 -10.73 -18.34
N PRO A 76 9.31 -9.92 -18.86
CA PRO A 76 9.06 -9.19 -20.10
C PRO A 76 8.90 -10.14 -21.29
N LYS A 77 7.89 -9.90 -22.11
CA LYS A 77 7.61 -10.57 -23.37
C LYS A 77 7.64 -9.55 -24.52
N PRO A 78 7.62 -9.97 -25.78
CA PRO A 78 7.78 -9.03 -26.90
C PRO A 78 6.75 -7.90 -26.96
N LYS A 79 5.54 -8.09 -26.45
CA LYS A 79 4.44 -7.11 -26.50
C LYS A 79 3.85 -6.75 -25.13
N GLU A 80 4.21 -7.49 -24.10
CA GLU A 80 3.61 -7.36 -22.77
C GLU A 80 4.65 -7.68 -21.69
N THR A 81 4.34 -7.38 -20.47
CA THR A 81 5.07 -7.87 -19.30
C THR A 81 4.11 -8.66 -18.44
N GLU A 82 4.53 -9.85 -18.03
CA GLU A 82 3.79 -10.67 -17.09
C GLU A 82 4.46 -10.61 -15.71
N ILE A 83 3.64 -10.43 -14.66
CA ILE A 83 4.11 -10.39 -13.28
C ILE A 83 3.37 -11.46 -12.50
N GLU A 84 4.11 -12.36 -11.84
CA GLU A 84 3.56 -13.26 -10.84
C GLU A 84 3.56 -12.57 -9.48
N VAL A 85 2.42 -12.62 -8.78
CA VAL A 85 2.21 -11.92 -7.52
C VAL A 85 1.64 -12.88 -6.46
N VAL A 86 2.23 -12.87 -5.26
CA VAL A 86 1.59 -13.41 -4.05
C VAL A 86 0.59 -12.40 -3.55
N GLN A 87 -0.69 -12.80 -3.52
CA GLN A 87 -1.77 -11.92 -3.09
C GLN A 87 -1.61 -11.50 -1.63
N LYS A 88 -1.90 -10.23 -1.36
CA LYS A 88 -2.08 -9.67 -0.02
C LYS A 88 -3.37 -8.84 0.03
N GLN A 89 -4.03 -8.82 1.17
CA GLN A 89 -5.12 -7.87 1.38
C GLN A 89 -4.61 -6.45 1.31
N VAL A 90 -5.43 -5.53 0.81
CA VAL A 90 -5.12 -4.12 0.69
C VAL A 90 -5.93 -3.27 1.67
N SER A 91 -5.34 -2.16 2.08
CA SER A 91 -6.00 -1.13 2.88
C SER A 91 -7.00 -0.33 2.04
N SER A 92 -7.71 0.59 2.65
CA SER A 92 -8.61 1.53 1.95
C SER A 92 -7.88 2.45 0.96
N SER A 93 -6.59 2.71 1.17
CA SER A 93 -5.73 3.44 0.23
C SER A 93 -5.18 2.57 -0.90
N GLY A 94 -5.42 1.26 -0.86
CA GLY A 94 -4.90 0.28 -1.82
C GLY A 94 -3.55 -0.32 -1.42
N GLU A 95 -2.94 0.07 -0.31
CA GLU A 95 -1.64 -0.45 0.12
C GLU A 95 -1.76 -1.89 0.63
N PRO A 96 -0.92 -2.83 0.13
CA PRO A 96 -0.88 -4.19 0.65
C PRO A 96 -0.45 -4.21 2.12
N TYR A 97 -1.16 -4.95 2.96
CA TYR A 97 -0.77 -5.10 4.35
C TYR A 97 0.58 -5.82 4.49
N LEU A 98 1.36 -5.37 5.45
CA LEU A 98 2.60 -6.06 5.83
C LEU A 98 2.24 -7.34 6.61
N THR A 99 2.06 -8.44 5.89
CA THR A 99 1.64 -9.73 6.44
C THR A 99 2.17 -10.88 5.60
N ASP A 100 2.38 -12.03 6.23
CA ASP A 100 2.69 -13.30 5.54
C ASP A 100 1.43 -14.06 5.14
N LYS A 101 0.23 -13.55 5.47
CA LYS A 101 -1.04 -14.17 5.08
C LYS A 101 -1.31 -13.90 3.60
N SER A 102 -1.57 -14.97 2.87
CA SER A 102 -1.93 -14.93 1.46
C SER A 102 -3.01 -15.97 1.16
N GLU A 103 -3.94 -15.63 0.28
CA GLU A 103 -4.94 -16.57 -0.23
C GLU A 103 -4.44 -17.29 -1.49
N GLY A 104 -3.28 -16.92 -2.05
CA GLY A 104 -2.68 -17.56 -3.21
C GLY A 104 -1.91 -16.59 -4.13
N ARG A 105 -1.81 -16.98 -5.41
CA ARG A 105 -1.05 -16.22 -6.41
C ARG A 105 -1.91 -15.89 -7.62
N TYR A 106 -1.61 -14.80 -8.29
CA TYR A 106 -2.24 -14.40 -9.55
C TYR A 106 -1.20 -13.86 -10.53
N LEU A 107 -1.60 -13.80 -11.80
CA LEU A 107 -0.79 -13.21 -12.87
C LEU A 107 -1.36 -11.84 -13.24
N VAL A 108 -0.48 -10.89 -13.41
CA VAL A 108 -0.76 -9.56 -13.94
C VAL A 108 -0.16 -9.47 -15.35
N ILE A 109 -0.97 -9.12 -16.32
CA ILE A 109 -0.56 -8.92 -17.71
C ILE A 109 -0.62 -7.41 -17.97
N VAL A 110 0.53 -6.83 -18.33
CA VAL A 110 0.67 -5.39 -18.59
C VAL A 110 1.07 -5.21 -20.05
N ASP A 111 0.34 -4.43 -20.83
CA ASP A 111 0.51 -4.21 -22.27
C ASP A 111 1.69 -3.30 -22.66
N ARG A 112 2.70 -3.25 -21.80
CA ARG A 112 3.94 -2.50 -22.02
C ARG A 112 5.11 -3.18 -21.36
N PHE A 113 6.30 -2.76 -21.71
CA PHE A 113 7.53 -3.18 -21.04
C PHE A 113 7.59 -2.60 -19.62
N LEU A 114 7.83 -3.47 -18.65
CA LEU A 114 8.21 -3.12 -17.28
C LEU A 114 9.60 -3.71 -16.99
N ASP A 115 10.49 -2.86 -16.52
CA ASP A 115 11.86 -3.27 -16.20
C ASP A 115 11.89 -4.18 -14.96
N PRO A 116 12.40 -5.44 -15.06
CA PRO A 116 12.47 -6.36 -13.91
C PRO A 116 13.38 -5.87 -12.77
N ALA A 117 14.30 -4.93 -13.04
CA ALA A 117 15.12 -4.34 -11.98
C ALA A 117 14.31 -3.37 -11.11
N ILE A 118 13.28 -2.74 -11.68
CA ILE A 118 12.35 -1.85 -10.98
C ILE A 118 11.22 -2.67 -10.34
N TYR A 119 10.57 -3.53 -11.13
CA TYR A 119 9.49 -4.43 -10.71
C TYR A 119 10.07 -5.78 -10.25
N ARG A 120 11.06 -5.73 -9.37
CA ARG A 120 11.79 -6.92 -8.90
C ARG A 120 11.01 -7.70 -7.85
N SER A 121 11.40 -8.96 -7.67
CA SER A 121 10.89 -9.79 -6.58
C SER A 121 11.01 -9.10 -5.21
N GLY A 122 10.00 -9.27 -4.37
CA GLY A 122 9.91 -8.69 -3.05
C GLY A 122 9.29 -7.29 -2.99
N ARG A 123 9.05 -6.62 -4.15
CA ARG A 123 8.34 -5.33 -4.19
C ARG A 123 6.84 -5.53 -4.07
N ASP A 124 6.18 -4.65 -3.35
CA ASP A 124 4.72 -4.65 -3.27
C ASP A 124 4.11 -3.80 -4.39
N ILE A 125 3.01 -4.32 -4.96
CA ILE A 125 2.24 -3.63 -5.99
C ILE A 125 0.75 -3.65 -5.66
N THR A 126 0.03 -2.69 -6.24
CA THR A 126 -1.43 -2.68 -6.32
C THR A 126 -1.83 -2.55 -7.77
N VAL A 127 -2.78 -3.36 -8.18
CA VAL A 127 -3.25 -3.46 -9.55
C VAL A 127 -4.76 -3.30 -9.57
N ALA A 128 -5.25 -2.38 -10.41
CA ALA A 128 -6.63 -2.38 -10.85
C ALA A 128 -6.66 -2.88 -12.30
N GLY A 129 -7.45 -3.91 -12.58
CA GLY A 129 -7.45 -4.55 -13.88
C GLY A 129 -8.65 -5.45 -14.13
N GLU A 130 -8.77 -5.85 -15.40
CA GLU A 130 -9.85 -6.70 -15.88
C GLU A 130 -9.48 -8.17 -15.73
N VAL A 131 -10.41 -8.97 -15.21
CA VAL A 131 -10.26 -10.42 -15.09
C VAL A 131 -10.32 -11.07 -16.45
N GLN A 132 -9.28 -11.82 -16.84
CA GLN A 132 -9.16 -12.55 -18.10
C GLN A 132 -9.43 -14.07 -17.95
N GLY A 133 -9.92 -14.50 -16.77
CA GLY A 133 -10.09 -15.91 -16.44
C GLY A 133 -8.89 -16.46 -15.66
N SER A 134 -8.39 -17.63 -16.05
CA SER A 134 -7.26 -18.27 -15.37
C SER A 134 -6.29 -18.97 -16.31
N VAL A 135 -5.06 -19.13 -15.83
CA VAL A 135 -3.99 -19.85 -16.53
C VAL A 135 -3.48 -21.00 -15.64
N LEU A 136 -3.44 -22.21 -16.17
CA LEU A 136 -2.85 -23.36 -15.48
C LEU A 136 -1.35 -23.40 -15.72
N ARG A 137 -0.54 -23.39 -14.66
CA ARG A 137 0.93 -23.50 -14.73
C ARG A 137 1.49 -24.33 -13.61
N ARG A 138 2.70 -24.83 -13.82
CA ARG A 138 3.44 -25.52 -12.76
C ARG A 138 3.93 -24.52 -11.72
N LEU A 139 3.65 -24.81 -10.45
CA LEU A 139 4.24 -24.17 -9.29
C LEU A 139 5.02 -25.23 -8.51
N GLY A 140 6.31 -25.31 -8.75
CA GLY A 140 7.09 -26.47 -8.33
C GLY A 140 6.59 -27.75 -9.01
N GLU A 141 6.13 -28.70 -8.22
CA GLU A 141 5.63 -30.02 -8.73
C GLU A 141 4.11 -30.07 -8.90
N ILE A 142 3.38 -29.02 -8.48
CA ILE A 142 1.92 -28.98 -8.56
C ILE A 142 1.42 -28.16 -9.76
N ASP A 143 0.26 -28.54 -10.29
CA ASP A 143 -0.48 -27.75 -11.25
C ASP A 143 -1.28 -26.68 -10.49
N TYR A 144 -0.95 -25.42 -10.68
CA TYR A 144 -1.56 -24.29 -9.99
C TYR A 144 -2.35 -23.43 -10.97
N ARG A 145 -3.59 -23.11 -10.61
CA ARG A 145 -4.48 -22.27 -11.42
C ARG A 145 -4.35 -20.81 -10.95
N TYR A 146 -3.72 -20.01 -11.79
CA TYR A 146 -3.52 -18.58 -11.55
C TYR A 146 -4.69 -17.77 -12.11
N PRO A 147 -5.44 -17.02 -11.32
CA PRO A 147 -6.27 -15.94 -11.87
C PRO A 147 -5.40 -14.99 -12.72
N ALA A 148 -5.86 -14.63 -13.90
CA ALA A 148 -5.15 -13.73 -14.83
C ALA A 148 -5.86 -12.39 -14.90
N ILE A 149 -5.13 -11.30 -14.70
CA ILE A 149 -5.61 -9.93 -14.63
C ILE A 149 -4.89 -9.08 -15.67
N ALA A 150 -5.62 -8.53 -16.63
CA ALA A 150 -5.10 -7.51 -17.54
C ALA A 150 -5.06 -6.16 -16.79
N ALA A 151 -3.86 -5.64 -16.54
CA ALA A 151 -3.70 -4.43 -15.77
C ALA A 151 -4.17 -3.20 -16.57
N LEU A 152 -5.09 -2.43 -16.02
CA LEU A 152 -5.45 -1.09 -16.47
C LEU A 152 -4.58 -0.03 -15.79
N GLU A 153 -4.39 -0.17 -14.48
CA GLU A 153 -3.45 0.62 -13.70
C GLU A 153 -2.65 -0.27 -12.76
N ILE A 154 -1.37 0.06 -12.58
CA ILE A 154 -0.46 -0.61 -11.65
C ILE A 154 0.31 0.45 -10.86
N TYR A 155 0.33 0.29 -9.55
CA TYR A 155 1.09 1.11 -8.64
C TYR A 155 2.16 0.27 -7.94
N LEU A 156 3.42 0.74 -8.02
CA LEU A 156 4.57 0.10 -7.37
C LEU A 156 4.89 0.86 -6.08
N TRP A 157 4.74 0.20 -4.95
CA TRP A 157 5.00 0.79 -3.65
C TRP A 157 6.48 1.05 -3.42
N LYS A 158 6.79 2.15 -2.73
CA LYS A 158 8.17 2.44 -2.31
C LYS A 158 8.60 1.38 -1.29
N GLU A 159 9.84 0.94 -1.39
CA GLU A 159 10.39 0.10 -0.34
C GLU A 159 10.47 0.90 0.96
N PRO A 160 10.09 0.30 2.09
CA PRO A 160 10.46 0.87 3.37
C PRO A 160 11.98 1.03 3.38
N PHE A 161 12.46 2.22 3.70
CA PHE A 161 13.89 2.38 3.93
C PHE A 161 14.29 1.35 4.99
N PRO A 162 15.35 0.55 4.75
CA PRO A 162 15.88 -0.28 5.82
C PRO A 162 16.13 0.66 6.99
N PRO A 163 15.74 0.28 8.23
CA PRO A 163 16.06 1.10 9.37
C PRO A 163 17.55 1.39 9.28
N GLN A 164 17.89 2.67 9.11
CA GLN A 164 19.28 3.08 9.14
C GLN A 164 19.77 2.60 10.52
N ALA A 165 20.59 1.58 10.52
CA ALA A 165 21.38 1.28 11.70
C ALA A 165 22.22 2.54 11.93
N TYR A 166 21.69 3.47 12.73
CA TYR A 166 22.53 4.52 13.26
C TYR A 166 23.65 3.77 13.98
N PRO A 167 24.89 3.86 13.51
CA PRO A 167 25.98 3.47 14.37
C PRO A 167 25.87 4.48 15.52
N TYR A 168 25.29 4.02 16.64
CA TYR A 168 25.42 4.78 17.87
C TYR A 168 26.93 4.95 18.06
N PRO A 169 27.50 6.16 17.84
CA PRO A 169 28.76 6.44 18.42
C PRO A 169 28.44 6.47 19.91
N TYR A 170 28.78 5.41 20.64
CA TYR A 170 28.94 5.53 22.07
C TYR A 170 30.15 6.47 22.28
N PRO A 171 29.95 7.78 22.51
CA PRO A 171 31.08 8.70 22.65
C PRO A 171 31.69 8.62 24.04
N PHE A 172 31.23 7.73 24.89
CA PHE A 172 31.77 7.59 26.24
C PHE A 172 31.92 6.11 26.57
N GLY A 173 33.17 5.63 26.41
CA GLY A 173 33.66 4.50 27.18
C GLY A 173 33.43 4.83 28.65
N TYR A 174 32.47 4.18 29.28
CA TYR A 174 32.46 4.16 30.74
C TYR A 174 33.81 3.50 31.18
N PRO A 175 34.65 4.23 31.92
CA PRO A 175 35.82 3.58 32.49
C PRO A 175 35.29 2.50 33.44
N TYR A 176 35.60 1.26 33.13
CA TYR A 176 35.39 0.15 34.04
C TYR A 176 36.08 0.51 35.36
N ARG A 177 35.32 1.05 36.33
CA ARG A 177 35.75 1.12 37.71
C ARG A 177 35.85 -0.31 38.21
N ARG A 178 37.08 -0.80 38.21
CA ARG A 178 37.51 -1.99 38.92
C ARG A 178 37.14 -1.82 40.39
N GLY A 179 36.29 -2.72 40.95
CA GLY A 179 36.18 -2.92 42.38
C GLY A 179 34.83 -2.57 42.99
N TRP A 180 33.90 -3.50 42.96
CA TRP A 180 33.04 -3.79 44.10
C TRP A 180 32.95 -5.31 44.19
N LEU A 181 33.69 -5.85 45.17
CA LEU A 181 33.51 -7.20 45.71
C LEU A 181 32.10 -7.29 46.28
N TYR A 182 31.29 -8.20 45.78
CA TYR A 182 30.16 -8.70 46.52
C TYR A 182 30.64 -9.82 47.44
N PRO A 183 30.48 -9.71 48.77
CA PRO A 183 30.67 -10.83 49.66
C PRO A 183 29.44 -11.72 49.68
N GLY A 184 29.62 -12.98 49.39
CA GLY A 184 28.96 -14.12 49.97
C GLY A 184 27.46 -14.29 49.79
N TYR A 185 27.09 -15.34 49.04
CA TYR A 185 26.05 -16.28 49.46
C TYR A 185 26.56 -17.69 49.17
N SER A 186 26.95 -18.36 50.27
CA SER A 186 27.04 -19.82 50.33
C SER A 186 25.61 -20.35 50.45
N TYR A 187 25.21 -21.29 49.60
CA TYR A 187 24.55 -22.57 49.89
C TYR A 187 24.48 -23.35 48.59
#